data_0b989c63abf8595db28e38f1e90b5526
#
_entry.id   0b989c63abf8595db28e38f1e90b5526
#
_cell.length_a   1.000
_cell.length_b   1.000
_cell.length_c   1.000
_cell.angle_alpha   90.00
_cell.angle_beta   90.00
_cell.angle_gamma   90.00
#
_symmetry.space_group_name_H-M   'P 1'
#
loop_
_entity.id
_entity.type
_entity.pdbx_description
1 polymer ?
#
loop_
_entity_poly.entity_id
_entity_poly.type
_entity_poly.pdbx_seq_one_letter_code
_entity_poly.pdbx_strand_id
1 'polypeptide(L)'
;TTYRVPADTNWALAYYKLCAMAWVLENRDFTRAAMLDLDTFTQRPLDDLWRECDEAVLLYQVPHAASQTMTAAISHCFDAVEPDGAPHALTHFGGELVAGSKARLTDFMSLCRDYFKELQAKGITPREGDEAVWCGAAYRSLLAGKPVRAANAYIFRYWLGVHFYYVSTNYTLDPVCILHLPGAAKDRQLKLIYNGYARRGVFPPLNKIY
;
A
#
# COMPACT_ATOMS: atom_id res chain seq x y z
N THR A 1 14.62 9.76 13.56
CA THR A 1 13.74 9.33 12.43
C THR A 1 12.61 10.33 12.26
N THR A 2 12.27 10.66 11.01
CA THR A 2 11.29 11.71 10.66
C THR A 2 9.85 11.33 11.05
N TYR A 3 9.54 10.03 11.00
CA TYR A 3 8.18 9.50 11.24
C TYR A 3 8.04 8.95 12.67
N ARG A 4 8.23 9.78 13.67
CA ARG A 4 7.98 9.41 15.07
C ARG A 4 6.56 9.73 15.46
N VAL A 5 5.87 8.77 16.03
CA VAL A 5 4.54 8.90 16.60
C VAL A 5 4.54 8.46 18.07
N PRO A 6 3.61 8.93 18.91
CA PRO A 6 3.43 8.44 20.26
C PRO A 6 3.24 6.91 20.29
N ALA A 7 3.75 6.25 21.33
CA ALA A 7 3.72 4.79 21.43
C ALA A 7 2.30 4.20 21.54
N ASP A 8 1.35 4.99 21.99
CA ASP A 8 -0.07 4.66 22.11
C ASP A 8 -0.89 4.95 20.83
N THR A 9 -0.22 5.41 19.77
CA THR A 9 -0.88 5.64 18.48
C THR A 9 -1.35 4.32 17.89
N ASN A 10 -2.60 4.25 17.50
CA ASN A 10 -3.10 3.12 16.70
C ASN A 10 -2.23 2.97 15.44
N TRP A 11 -1.91 1.73 15.09
CA TRP A 11 -1.07 1.43 13.93
C TRP A 11 0.32 2.10 13.96
N ALA A 12 0.85 2.44 15.15
CA ALA A 12 2.18 3.04 15.30
C ALA A 12 3.27 2.25 14.55
N LEU A 13 3.17 0.93 14.52
CA LEU A 13 4.11 0.06 13.81
C LEU A 13 4.06 0.25 12.28
N ALA A 14 2.95 0.68 11.70
CA ALA A 14 2.84 0.91 10.26
C ALA A 14 3.77 2.03 9.78
N TYR A 15 4.04 3.04 10.63
CA TYR A 15 4.99 4.12 10.31
C TYR A 15 6.43 3.64 10.10
N TYR A 16 6.78 2.44 10.55
CA TYR A 16 8.09 1.86 10.25
C TYR A 16 8.30 1.63 8.76
N LYS A 17 7.23 1.43 7.99
CA LYS A 17 7.33 1.30 6.52
C LYS A 17 7.87 2.57 5.89
N LEU A 18 7.38 3.74 6.31
CA LEU A 18 7.91 5.04 5.88
C LEU A 18 9.39 5.22 6.26
N CYS A 19 9.75 4.85 7.50
CA CYS A 19 11.14 4.89 7.96
C CYS A 19 12.03 3.93 7.16
N ALA A 20 11.55 2.72 6.90
CA ALA A 20 12.30 1.70 6.18
C ALA A 20 12.55 2.13 4.72
N MET A 21 11.53 2.65 4.03
CA MET A 21 11.68 3.13 2.66
C MET A 21 12.66 4.32 2.60
N ALA A 22 12.54 5.28 3.51
CA ALA A 22 13.48 6.41 3.59
C ALA A 22 14.91 5.93 3.80
N TRP A 23 15.12 4.98 4.72
CA TRP A 23 16.44 4.41 4.98
C TRP A 23 17.02 3.68 3.76
N VAL A 24 16.20 2.90 3.05
CA VAL A 24 16.62 2.17 1.84
C VAL A 24 17.05 3.14 0.75
N LEU A 25 16.29 4.21 0.54
CA LEU A 25 16.62 5.26 -0.45
C LEU A 25 17.96 5.93 -0.17
N GLU A 26 18.25 6.18 1.09
CA GLU A 26 19.50 6.84 1.53
C GLU A 26 20.72 5.92 1.53
N ASN A 27 20.53 4.62 1.84
CA ASN A 27 21.64 3.73 2.19
C ASN A 27 21.85 2.57 1.21
N ARG A 28 21.01 2.44 0.18
CA ARG A 28 21.11 1.37 -0.80
C ARG A 28 21.21 1.92 -2.22
N ASP A 29 22.04 1.25 -3.02
CA ASP A 29 22.05 1.48 -4.45
C ASP A 29 21.14 0.48 -5.15
N PHE A 30 20.22 0.99 -5.98
CA PHE A 30 19.27 0.20 -6.75
C PHE A 30 18.63 1.08 -7.84
N THR A 31 18.09 0.47 -8.86
CA THR A 31 17.35 1.16 -9.92
C THR A 31 15.85 1.27 -9.60
N ARG A 32 15.28 0.20 -9.04
CA ARG A 32 13.85 0.08 -8.69
C ARG A 32 13.72 -0.66 -7.36
N ALA A 33 12.68 -0.35 -6.60
CA ALA A 33 12.36 -1.05 -5.37
C ALA A 33 10.85 -1.21 -5.21
N ALA A 34 10.47 -2.25 -4.49
CA ALA A 34 9.11 -2.45 -4.00
C ALA A 34 9.17 -2.80 -2.52
N MET A 35 8.35 -2.13 -1.74
CA MET A 35 8.07 -2.49 -0.36
C MET A 35 6.76 -3.25 -0.30
N LEU A 36 6.75 -4.37 0.38
CA LEU A 36 5.59 -5.24 0.56
C LEU A 36 5.34 -5.49 2.04
N ASP A 37 4.09 -5.73 2.39
CA ASP A 37 3.74 -6.25 3.71
C ASP A 37 4.27 -7.69 3.88
N LEU A 38 4.58 -8.06 5.12
CA LEU A 38 5.15 -9.38 5.44
C LEU A 38 4.17 -10.54 5.22
N ASP A 39 2.89 -10.25 5.10
CA ASP A 39 1.83 -11.22 4.83
C ASP A 39 1.45 -11.26 3.33
N THR A 40 2.42 -11.01 2.49
CA THR A 40 2.32 -11.16 1.04
C THR A 40 2.96 -12.45 0.56
N PHE A 41 2.45 -12.98 -0.56
CA PHE A 41 3.01 -14.13 -1.27
C PHE A 41 3.18 -13.79 -2.74
N THR A 42 4.42 -13.83 -3.23
CA THR A 42 4.73 -13.60 -4.65
C THR A 42 4.68 -14.94 -5.38
N GLN A 43 3.74 -15.07 -6.32
CA GLN A 43 3.51 -16.30 -7.08
C GLN A 43 4.03 -16.26 -8.52
N ARG A 44 4.34 -15.08 -9.03
CA ARG A 44 4.82 -14.86 -10.40
C ARG A 44 5.97 -13.86 -10.43
N PRO A 45 6.81 -13.89 -11.49
CA PRO A 45 7.80 -12.84 -11.73
C PRO A 45 7.15 -11.44 -11.77
N LEU A 46 7.93 -10.44 -11.38
CA LEU A 46 7.48 -9.05 -11.25
C LEU A 46 7.94 -8.16 -12.43
N ASP A 47 8.29 -8.78 -13.58
CA ASP A 47 8.90 -8.04 -14.69
C ASP A 47 8.03 -6.89 -15.20
N ASP A 48 6.72 -7.11 -15.29
CA ASP A 48 5.77 -6.09 -15.72
C ASP A 48 5.63 -4.96 -14.69
N LEU A 49 5.60 -5.30 -13.40
CA LEU A 49 5.62 -4.33 -12.32
C LEU A 49 6.89 -3.48 -12.38
N TRP A 50 8.04 -4.10 -12.60
CA TRP A 50 9.31 -3.39 -12.70
C TRP A 50 9.36 -2.43 -13.89
N ARG A 51 8.74 -2.76 -15.03
CA ARG A 51 8.64 -1.84 -16.17
C ARG A 51 7.79 -0.61 -15.84
N GLU A 52 6.67 -0.79 -15.15
CA GLU A 52 5.83 0.33 -14.74
C GLU A 52 6.48 1.22 -13.67
N CYS A 53 7.39 0.70 -12.87
CA CYS A 53 8.13 1.50 -11.88
C CYS A 53 8.93 2.65 -12.48
N ASP A 54 9.31 2.58 -13.76
CA ASP A 54 9.99 3.68 -14.45
C ASP A 54 9.01 4.81 -14.82
N GLU A 55 7.74 4.47 -14.97
CA GLU A 55 6.70 5.40 -15.43
C GLU A 55 5.96 6.08 -14.27
N ALA A 56 5.78 5.38 -13.15
CA ALA A 56 4.97 5.86 -12.04
C ALA A 56 5.45 5.32 -10.69
N VAL A 57 4.98 5.96 -9.61
CA VAL A 57 4.89 5.30 -8.31
C VAL A 57 3.66 4.40 -8.32
N LEU A 58 3.82 3.16 -7.90
CA LEU A 58 2.76 2.16 -7.87
C LEU A 58 2.30 1.93 -6.44
N LEU A 59 1.00 2.06 -6.20
CA LEU A 59 0.35 1.85 -4.91
C LEU A 59 -0.85 0.92 -5.09
N TYR A 60 -1.15 0.09 -4.10
CA TYR A 60 -2.39 -0.67 -4.13
C TYR A 60 -3.58 0.24 -3.87
N GLN A 61 -4.54 0.27 -4.78
CA GLN A 61 -5.78 1.00 -4.61
C GLN A 61 -6.81 0.12 -3.89
N VAL A 62 -7.23 0.53 -2.71
CA VAL A 62 -8.27 -0.17 -1.96
C VAL A 62 -9.62 0.08 -2.63
N PRO A 63 -10.42 -0.96 -2.94
CA PRO A 63 -11.75 -0.79 -3.51
C PRO A 63 -12.64 0.07 -2.61
N HIS A 64 -13.40 0.98 -3.20
CA HIS A 64 -14.21 1.98 -2.49
C HIS A 64 -15.11 1.37 -1.40
N ALA A 65 -15.76 0.28 -1.69
CA ALA A 65 -16.65 -0.39 -0.73
C ALA A 65 -15.91 -0.94 0.51
N ALA A 66 -14.62 -1.27 0.38
CA ALA A 66 -13.79 -1.70 1.51
C ALA A 66 -13.15 -0.52 2.27
N SER A 67 -13.23 0.69 1.71
CA SER A 67 -12.50 1.86 2.20
C SER A 67 -13.37 2.94 2.87
N GLN A 68 -14.68 2.78 2.96
CA GLN A 68 -15.61 3.87 3.35
C GLN A 68 -15.21 4.57 4.66
N THR A 69 -14.91 3.81 5.72
CA THR A 69 -14.52 4.38 7.02
C THR A 69 -13.15 5.03 6.95
N MET A 70 -12.21 4.40 6.26
CA MET A 70 -10.84 4.89 6.10
C MET A 70 -10.79 6.14 5.23
N THR A 71 -11.62 6.22 4.19
CA THR A 71 -11.69 7.39 3.31
C THR A 71 -12.08 8.65 4.10
N ALA A 72 -13.03 8.56 5.03
CA ALA A 72 -13.43 9.68 5.86
C ALA A 72 -12.27 10.17 6.74
N ALA A 73 -11.51 9.27 7.34
CA ALA A 73 -10.37 9.60 8.17
C ALA A 73 -9.20 10.17 7.37
N ILE A 74 -8.94 9.64 6.16
CA ILE A 74 -7.95 10.18 5.23
C ILE A 74 -8.36 11.58 4.78
N SER A 75 -9.65 11.82 4.46
CA SER A 75 -10.17 13.14 4.10
C SER A 75 -9.98 14.13 5.24
N HIS A 76 -10.26 13.73 6.47
CA HIS A 76 -10.05 14.60 7.64
C HIS A 76 -8.57 15.05 7.76
N CYS A 77 -7.63 14.14 7.59
CA CYS A 77 -6.21 14.49 7.58
C CYS A 77 -5.86 15.43 6.42
N PHE A 78 -6.45 15.20 5.26
CA PHE A 78 -6.22 15.99 4.05
C PHE A 78 -6.76 17.41 4.20
N ASP A 79 -8.02 17.57 4.62
CA ASP A 79 -8.67 18.85 4.81
C ASP A 79 -7.96 19.73 5.84
N ALA A 80 -7.26 19.11 6.79
CA ALA A 80 -6.53 19.84 7.81
C ALA A 80 -5.26 20.53 7.30
N VAL A 81 -4.64 20.05 6.22
CA VAL A 81 -3.36 20.56 5.72
C VAL A 81 -3.43 21.16 4.33
N GLU A 82 -4.41 20.79 3.53
CA GLU A 82 -4.57 21.37 2.19
C GLU A 82 -5.38 22.68 2.25
N PRO A 83 -5.17 23.59 1.28
CA PRO A 83 -5.88 24.86 1.24
C PRO A 83 -7.40 24.68 1.13
N ASP A 84 -8.15 25.56 1.77
CA ASP A 84 -9.60 25.58 1.69
C ASP A 84 -10.10 25.58 0.24
N GLY A 85 -11.04 24.68 -0.07
CA GLY A 85 -11.69 24.60 -1.36
C GLY A 85 -10.90 23.88 -2.45
N ALA A 86 -9.77 23.23 -2.15
CA ALA A 86 -9.12 22.36 -3.10
C ALA A 86 -10.07 21.19 -3.45
N PRO A 87 -10.59 21.09 -4.70
CA PRO A 87 -11.45 19.99 -5.07
C PRO A 87 -10.65 18.69 -5.02
N HIS A 88 -11.11 17.72 -4.26
CA HIS A 88 -10.42 16.45 -4.17
C HIS A 88 -11.38 15.26 -4.16
N ALA A 89 -11.03 14.24 -4.90
CA ALA A 89 -11.59 12.90 -4.77
C ALA A 89 -10.46 12.00 -4.31
N LEU A 90 -10.33 11.82 -3.00
CA LEU A 90 -9.25 11.02 -2.46
C LEU A 90 -9.45 9.55 -2.80
N THR A 91 -8.45 8.97 -3.40
CA THR A 91 -8.35 7.53 -3.56
C THR A 91 -7.66 6.95 -2.35
N HIS A 92 -8.25 5.92 -1.76
CA HIS A 92 -7.59 5.18 -0.68
C HIS A 92 -6.54 4.24 -1.26
N PHE A 93 -5.29 4.51 -0.94
CA PHE A 93 -4.17 3.62 -1.22
C PHE A 93 -3.75 2.90 0.06
N GLY A 94 -3.70 1.58 0.00
CA GLY A 94 -3.23 0.75 1.09
C GLY A 94 -1.70 0.70 1.18
N GLY A 95 -1.21 0.38 2.36
CA GLY A 95 0.23 0.32 2.65
C GLY A 95 0.92 -0.99 2.27
N GLU A 96 0.21 -1.94 1.65
CA GLU A 96 0.74 -3.28 1.34
C GLU A 96 1.72 -3.33 0.18
N LEU A 97 1.68 -2.35 -0.71
CA LEU A 97 2.64 -2.21 -1.81
C LEU A 97 2.91 -0.74 -2.10
N VAL A 98 4.20 -0.40 -2.09
CA VAL A 98 4.73 0.85 -2.62
C VAL A 98 5.92 0.51 -3.50
N ALA A 99 5.86 0.82 -4.79
CA ALA A 99 6.94 0.49 -5.73
C ALA A 99 7.23 1.66 -6.69
N GLY A 100 8.45 1.71 -7.22
CA GLY A 100 8.87 2.72 -8.18
C GLY A 100 10.36 2.67 -8.48
N SER A 101 10.80 3.46 -9.44
CA SER A 101 12.22 3.73 -9.63
C SER A 101 12.78 4.55 -8.46
N LYS A 102 14.10 4.48 -8.23
CA LYS A 102 14.77 5.23 -7.15
C LYS A 102 14.42 6.72 -7.20
N ALA A 103 14.45 7.34 -8.37
CA ALA A 103 14.13 8.76 -8.53
C ALA A 103 12.67 9.07 -8.13
N ARG A 104 11.71 8.28 -8.61
CA ARG A 104 10.29 8.47 -8.30
C ARG A 104 9.98 8.24 -6.82
N LEU A 105 10.56 7.20 -6.23
CA LEU A 105 10.42 6.94 -4.80
C LEU A 105 11.05 8.04 -3.96
N THR A 106 12.18 8.61 -4.36
CA THR A 106 12.80 9.73 -3.65
C THR A 106 11.88 10.94 -3.62
N ASP A 107 11.32 11.32 -4.76
CA ASP A 107 10.39 12.43 -4.88
C ASP A 107 9.12 12.17 -4.04
N PHE A 108 8.55 10.98 -4.17
CA PHE A 108 7.34 10.59 -3.46
C PHE A 108 7.53 10.56 -1.94
N MET A 109 8.65 10.00 -1.47
CA MET A 109 8.98 10.00 -0.04
C MET A 109 9.27 11.39 0.52
N SER A 110 9.72 12.33 -0.32
CA SER A 110 9.79 13.75 0.09
C SER A 110 8.40 14.31 0.35
N LEU A 111 7.43 14.06 -0.54
CA LEU A 111 6.04 14.46 -0.34
C LEU A 111 5.42 13.81 0.92
N CYS A 112 5.67 12.52 1.14
CA CYS A 112 5.24 11.83 2.36
C CYS A 112 5.78 12.50 3.63
N ARG A 113 7.07 12.83 3.63
CA ARG A 113 7.72 13.48 4.76
C ARG A 113 7.13 14.87 5.04
N ASP A 114 6.91 15.64 3.99
CA ASP A 114 6.44 17.01 4.12
C ASP A 114 4.97 17.01 4.56
N TYR A 115 4.13 16.16 3.98
CA TYR A 115 2.74 15.96 4.40
C TYR A 115 2.64 15.51 5.87
N PHE A 116 3.46 14.55 6.29
CA PHE A 116 3.50 14.09 7.67
C PHE A 116 3.90 15.20 8.65
N LYS A 117 4.91 16.02 8.30
CA LYS A 117 5.32 17.16 9.14
C LYS A 117 4.21 18.19 9.29
N GLU A 118 3.47 18.47 8.22
CA GLU A 118 2.35 19.41 8.26
C GLU A 118 1.22 18.91 9.16
N LEU A 119 0.89 17.60 9.08
CA LEU A 119 -0.07 16.99 10.01
C LEU A 119 0.40 17.13 11.46
N GLN A 120 1.69 16.83 11.73
CA GLN A 120 2.25 16.99 13.08
C GLN A 120 2.21 18.45 13.56
N ALA A 121 2.48 19.41 12.70
CA ALA A 121 2.38 20.85 13.03
C ALA A 121 0.95 21.28 13.40
N LYS A 122 -0.06 20.56 12.90
CA LYS A 122 -1.47 20.73 13.25
C LYS A 122 -1.89 19.89 14.47
N GLY A 123 -0.98 19.14 15.08
CA GLY A 123 -1.27 18.22 16.19
C GLY A 123 -2.03 16.96 15.77
N ILE A 124 -2.03 16.62 14.48
CA ILE A 124 -2.75 15.47 13.95
C ILE A 124 -1.79 14.30 13.78
N THR A 125 -2.11 13.18 14.41
CA THR A 125 -1.48 11.88 14.13
C THR A 125 -2.53 10.98 13.48
N PRO A 126 -2.34 10.58 12.20
CA PRO A 126 -3.32 9.75 11.53
C PRO A 126 -3.50 8.41 12.25
N ARG A 127 -4.76 8.05 12.53
CA ARG A 127 -5.11 6.78 13.16
C ARG A 127 -4.99 5.59 12.21
N GLU A 128 -4.99 5.88 10.92
CA GLU A 128 -4.88 4.94 9.80
C GLU A 128 -3.42 4.59 9.47
N GLY A 129 -2.49 5.04 10.30
CA GLY A 129 -1.08 4.76 10.15
C GLY A 129 -0.47 5.37 8.90
N ASP A 130 0.32 4.59 8.21
CA ASP A 130 1.03 5.00 7.00
C ASP A 130 0.10 5.27 5.80
N GLU A 131 -1.07 4.63 5.74
CA GLU A 131 -2.01 4.75 4.60
C GLU A 131 -2.48 6.21 4.40
N ALA A 132 -2.74 6.96 5.47
CA ALA A 132 -3.11 8.37 5.35
C ALA A 132 -1.97 9.22 4.75
N VAL A 133 -0.72 8.88 5.07
CA VAL A 133 0.46 9.57 4.53
C VAL A 133 0.66 9.23 3.05
N TRP A 134 0.51 7.94 2.69
CA TRP A 134 0.57 7.52 1.28
C TRP A 134 -0.49 8.22 0.43
N CYS A 135 -1.73 8.29 0.92
CA CYS A 135 -2.85 8.91 0.20
C CYS A 135 -2.63 10.41 0.00
N GLY A 136 -2.24 11.15 1.03
CA GLY A 136 -1.95 12.58 0.92
C GLY A 136 -0.80 12.88 -0.05
N ALA A 137 0.29 12.12 0.06
CA ALA A 137 1.43 12.25 -0.84
C ALA A 137 1.08 11.87 -2.28
N ALA A 138 0.26 10.83 -2.49
CA ALA A 138 -0.19 10.43 -3.82
C ALA A 138 -1.02 11.53 -4.48
N TYR A 139 -1.93 12.14 -3.74
CA TYR A 139 -2.71 13.27 -4.24
C TYR A 139 -1.81 14.45 -4.64
N ARG A 140 -0.89 14.85 -3.78
CA ARG A 140 0.07 15.93 -4.07
C ARG A 140 0.95 15.61 -5.29
N SER A 141 1.36 14.34 -5.42
CA SER A 141 2.13 13.88 -6.58
C SER A 141 1.34 14.07 -7.86
N LEU A 142 0.06 13.66 -7.87
CA LEU A 142 -0.83 13.81 -9.03
C LEU A 142 -1.07 15.28 -9.37
N LEU A 143 -1.30 16.15 -8.40
CA LEU A 143 -1.44 17.60 -8.61
C LEU A 143 -0.17 18.22 -9.20
N ALA A 144 1.00 17.71 -8.83
CA ALA A 144 2.29 18.14 -9.37
C ALA A 144 2.61 17.51 -10.76
N GLY A 145 1.67 16.80 -11.37
CA GLY A 145 1.85 16.12 -12.65
C GLY A 145 2.79 14.90 -12.59
N LYS A 146 3.09 14.41 -11.38
CA LYS A 146 3.93 13.23 -11.18
C LYS A 146 3.03 12.00 -11.08
N PRO A 147 3.17 11.00 -11.97
CA PRO A 147 2.23 9.91 -12.05
C PRO A 147 2.31 8.97 -10.85
N VAL A 148 1.13 8.69 -10.28
CA VAL A 148 0.86 7.60 -9.34
C VAL A 148 -0.16 6.68 -10.00
N ARG A 149 0.06 5.38 -10.00
CA ARG A 149 -0.83 4.39 -10.62
C ARG A 149 -1.24 3.31 -9.63
N ALA A 150 -2.43 2.76 -9.85
CA ALA A 150 -2.91 1.62 -9.10
C ALA A 150 -2.17 0.33 -9.49
N ALA A 151 -1.62 -0.36 -8.50
CA ALA A 151 -0.91 -1.62 -8.67
C ALA A 151 -1.83 -2.86 -8.67
N ASN A 152 -3.14 -2.68 -8.79
CA ASN A 152 -4.15 -3.74 -8.66
C ASN A 152 -4.02 -4.85 -9.71
N ALA A 153 -3.35 -4.59 -10.84
CA ALA A 153 -3.00 -5.62 -11.80
C ALA A 153 -1.93 -6.59 -11.29
N TYR A 154 -1.14 -6.21 -10.29
CA TYR A 154 0.01 -6.96 -9.78
C TYR A 154 -0.21 -7.54 -8.40
N ILE A 155 -0.97 -6.87 -7.54
CA ILE A 155 -1.25 -7.28 -6.17
C ILE A 155 -2.75 -7.33 -5.89
N PHE A 156 -3.18 -8.38 -5.21
CA PHE A 156 -4.55 -8.56 -4.78
C PHE A 156 -4.61 -8.72 -3.25
N ARG A 157 -5.37 -7.84 -2.59
CA ARG A 157 -5.66 -7.92 -1.16
C ARG A 157 -6.80 -8.90 -0.94
N TYR A 158 -6.50 -9.99 -0.28
CA TYR A 158 -7.42 -11.07 -0.02
C TYR A 158 -7.97 -10.97 1.41
N TRP A 159 -9.10 -10.29 1.56
CA TRP A 159 -9.79 -10.17 2.84
C TRP A 159 -10.59 -11.42 3.15
N LEU A 160 -10.30 -12.03 4.30
CA LEU A 160 -11.05 -13.18 4.77
C LEU A 160 -12.36 -12.79 5.45
N GLY A 161 -13.43 -13.40 5.00
CA GLY A 161 -14.72 -13.46 5.69
C GLY A 161 -15.66 -12.29 5.49
N VAL A 162 -15.20 -11.06 5.28
CA VAL A 162 -16.10 -9.89 5.24
C VAL A 162 -16.31 -9.32 3.84
N HIS A 163 -15.38 -9.53 2.92
CA HIS A 163 -15.41 -8.90 1.60
C HIS A 163 -15.41 -9.90 0.44
N PHE A 164 -15.96 -11.06 0.68
CA PHE A 164 -16.12 -12.13 -0.31
C PHE A 164 -16.87 -11.69 -1.59
N TYR A 165 -17.64 -10.63 -1.48
CA TYR A 165 -18.43 -10.08 -2.58
C TYR A 165 -17.59 -9.50 -3.72
N TYR A 166 -16.30 -9.20 -3.48
CA TYR A 166 -15.41 -8.62 -4.48
C TYR A 166 -14.59 -9.65 -5.25
N VAL A 167 -14.55 -10.88 -4.76
CA VAL A 167 -14.02 -11.99 -5.52
C VAL A 167 -15.20 -12.65 -6.23
N SER A 168 -15.51 -12.21 -7.43
CA SER A 168 -16.49 -12.93 -8.23
C SER A 168 -16.01 -14.37 -8.39
N THR A 169 -16.93 -15.32 -8.44
CA THR A 169 -16.62 -16.74 -8.68
C THR A 169 -15.85 -16.97 -10.00
N ASN A 170 -15.81 -15.98 -10.86
CA ASN A 170 -15.11 -15.97 -12.13
C ASN A 170 -13.77 -15.22 -12.10
N TYR A 171 -13.36 -14.69 -10.96
CA TYR A 171 -12.07 -14.00 -10.83
C TYR A 171 -10.96 -15.03 -10.72
N THR A 172 -10.12 -15.12 -11.74
CA THR A 172 -8.92 -15.94 -11.67
C THR A 172 -7.81 -15.09 -11.05
N LEU A 173 -7.15 -15.61 -10.01
CA LEU A 173 -5.97 -14.97 -9.42
C LEU A 173 -4.69 -15.26 -10.21
N ASP A 174 -4.82 -15.98 -11.32
CA ASP A 174 -3.69 -16.38 -12.16
C ASP A 174 -2.84 -15.21 -12.69
N PRO A 175 -3.40 -14.09 -13.15
CA PRO A 175 -2.59 -12.97 -13.62
C PRO A 175 -1.92 -12.17 -12.49
N VAL A 176 -2.40 -12.27 -11.26
CA VAL A 176 -1.88 -11.50 -10.13
C VAL A 176 -0.52 -12.04 -9.70
N CYS A 177 0.46 -11.16 -9.58
CA CYS A 177 1.82 -11.54 -9.19
C CYS A 177 1.96 -11.74 -7.68
N ILE A 178 1.24 -10.94 -6.89
CA ILE A 178 1.38 -10.87 -5.44
C ILE A 178 0.00 -11.04 -4.79
N LEU A 179 -0.09 -11.92 -3.81
CA LEU A 179 -1.25 -12.03 -2.94
C LEU A 179 -0.92 -11.44 -1.58
N HIS A 180 -1.77 -10.56 -1.11
CA HIS A 180 -1.72 -10.01 0.25
C HIS A 180 -2.83 -10.66 1.08
N LEU A 181 -2.47 -11.22 2.23
CA LEU A 181 -3.33 -12.03 3.09
C LEU A 181 -3.47 -11.37 4.47
N PRO A 182 -4.15 -10.22 4.58
CA PRO A 182 -4.29 -9.52 5.85
C PRO A 182 -5.22 -10.27 6.81
N GLY A 183 -4.96 -10.14 8.11
CA GLY A 183 -5.84 -10.63 9.16
C GLY A 183 -5.23 -11.66 10.11
N ALA A 184 -6.01 -12.05 11.10
CA ALA A 184 -5.56 -12.90 12.20
C ALA A 184 -5.24 -14.35 11.80
N ALA A 185 -5.81 -14.84 10.69
CA ALA A 185 -5.60 -16.21 10.21
C ALA A 185 -4.47 -16.35 9.18
N LYS A 186 -3.75 -15.26 8.89
CA LYS A 186 -2.71 -15.19 7.86
C LYS A 186 -1.62 -16.27 7.98
N ASP A 187 -1.17 -16.59 9.18
CA ASP A 187 -0.10 -17.58 9.37
C ASP A 187 -0.50 -18.98 8.88
N ARG A 188 -1.73 -19.37 9.16
CA ARG A 188 -2.27 -20.65 8.67
C ARG A 188 -2.39 -20.65 7.16
N GLN A 189 -2.87 -19.56 6.60
CA GLN A 189 -3.10 -19.43 5.17
C GLN A 189 -1.81 -19.34 4.38
N LEU A 190 -0.84 -18.54 4.82
CA LEU A 190 0.49 -18.48 4.22
C LEU A 190 1.14 -19.87 4.20
N LYS A 191 1.03 -20.64 5.30
CA LYS A 191 1.50 -22.03 5.33
C LYS A 191 0.81 -22.95 4.34
N LEU A 192 -0.52 -22.84 4.21
CA LEU A 192 -1.29 -23.65 3.25
C LEU A 192 -0.92 -23.31 1.81
N ILE A 193 -0.79 -22.02 1.50
CA ILE A 193 -0.41 -21.50 0.19
C ILE A 193 1.01 -21.94 -0.14
N TYR A 194 1.96 -21.69 0.75
CA TYR A 194 3.35 -22.06 0.56
C TYR A 194 3.51 -23.57 0.35
N ASN A 195 2.92 -24.39 1.19
CA ASN A 195 2.99 -25.85 1.07
C ASN A 195 2.30 -26.37 -0.20
N GLY A 196 1.20 -25.76 -0.60
CA GLY A 196 0.51 -26.11 -1.84
C GLY A 196 1.33 -25.76 -3.06
N TYR A 197 1.91 -24.57 -3.09
CA TYR A 197 2.75 -24.09 -4.18
C TYR A 197 4.09 -24.85 -4.26
N ALA A 198 4.78 -25.00 -3.13
CA ALA A 198 6.07 -25.69 -3.07
C ALA A 198 5.98 -27.17 -3.52
N ARG A 199 4.83 -27.83 -3.27
CA ARG A 199 4.63 -29.25 -3.64
C ARG A 199 4.14 -29.44 -5.06
N ARG A 200 3.37 -28.52 -5.61
CA ARG A 200 2.63 -28.74 -6.86
C ARG A 200 2.96 -27.72 -7.96
N GLY A 201 3.72 -26.68 -7.65
CA GLY A 201 3.98 -25.57 -8.57
C GLY A 201 2.74 -24.78 -8.97
N VAL A 202 1.61 -25.03 -8.30
CA VAL A 202 0.33 -24.35 -8.55
C VAL A 202 -0.26 -23.82 -7.28
N PHE A 203 -0.94 -22.69 -7.38
CA PHE A 203 -1.63 -22.07 -6.30
C PHE A 203 -2.82 -22.93 -5.85
N PRO A 204 -3.03 -23.17 -4.54
CA PRO A 204 -4.20 -23.90 -4.11
C PRO A 204 -5.49 -23.14 -4.46
N PRO A 205 -6.56 -23.82 -4.86
CA PRO A 205 -7.85 -23.19 -5.10
C PRO A 205 -8.30 -22.38 -3.89
N LEU A 206 -8.88 -21.19 -4.13
CA LEU A 206 -9.31 -20.27 -3.09
C LEU A 206 -10.14 -20.92 -1.99
N ASN A 207 -11.05 -21.84 -2.36
CA ASN A 207 -11.90 -22.58 -1.42
C ASN A 207 -11.12 -23.53 -0.49
N LYS A 208 -9.82 -23.71 -0.68
CA LYS A 208 -8.95 -24.52 0.20
C LYS A 208 -8.00 -23.66 1.04
N ILE A 209 -8.05 -22.34 0.87
CA ILE A 209 -7.23 -21.38 1.63
C ILE A 209 -7.99 -20.92 2.89
N TYR A 210 -9.27 -21.25 2.98
CA TYR A 210 -10.16 -20.96 4.14
C TYR A 210 -10.14 -22.02 5.21
#